data_854c868c3e887224e1a0d8ecb09fa58d
#
_entry.id   854c868c3e887224e1a0d8ecb09fa58d
#
_cell.length_a   1.000
_cell.length_b   1.000
_cell.length_c   1.000
_cell.angle_alpha   90.00
_cell.angle_beta   90.00
_cell.angle_gamma   90.00
#
_symmetry.space_group_name_H-M   'P 1'
#
loop_
_entity.id
_entity.type
_entity.pdbx_description
1 polymer ?
#
loop_
_entity_poly.entity_id
_entity_poly.type
_entity_poly.pdbx_seq_one_letter_code
_entity_poly.pdbx_strand_id
1 'polypeptide(L)'
;FALAFGNISGGYEVRNPYYKGCIKNKDISLIPQSRGEAQSRVCLFEGFMDFLSYLTLKQTDDSAICINAPCDYLVMNSVSNLKRTLTYLQKYTYIHCYLDNDLAGQKTVETIAGMYGRCVYNESNCYAGYKDLNDYLRGKKQ
;
A
#
# COMPACT_ATOMS: atom_id res chain seq x y z
N PHE A 1 -17.32 -17.62 -1.12
CA PHE A 1 -16.84 -16.48 -1.91
C PHE A 1 -15.75 -15.73 -1.15
N ALA A 2 -14.64 -15.46 -1.82
CA ALA A 2 -13.55 -14.67 -1.30
C ALA A 2 -12.90 -13.84 -2.42
N LEU A 3 -12.34 -12.69 -2.06
CA LEU A 3 -11.47 -11.93 -2.94
C LEU A 3 -10.08 -12.56 -2.94
N ALA A 4 -9.47 -12.70 -4.11
CA ALA A 4 -8.11 -13.15 -4.28
C ALA A 4 -7.29 -12.09 -5.01
N PHE A 5 -6.14 -11.72 -4.45
CA PHE A 5 -5.26 -10.70 -4.97
C PHE A 5 -3.86 -11.27 -5.20
N GLY A 6 -3.44 -11.29 -6.47
CA GLY A 6 -2.20 -11.93 -6.89
C GLY A 6 -0.94 -11.20 -6.44
N ASN A 7 0.12 -11.94 -6.13
CA ASN A 7 1.45 -11.40 -5.85
C ASN A 7 2.47 -11.78 -6.94
N ILE A 8 3.68 -11.22 -6.87
CA ILE A 8 4.71 -11.41 -7.90
C ILE A 8 5.33 -12.81 -7.93
N SER A 9 5.10 -13.63 -6.91
CA SER A 9 5.56 -15.03 -6.83
C SER A 9 4.51 -16.06 -7.22
N GLY A 10 3.38 -15.62 -7.81
CA GLY A 10 2.28 -16.49 -8.22
C GLY A 10 1.39 -16.98 -7.09
N GLY A 11 1.53 -16.42 -5.89
CA GLY A 11 0.62 -16.62 -4.78
C GLY A 11 -0.54 -15.64 -4.79
N TYR A 12 -1.49 -15.83 -3.87
CA TYR A 12 -2.67 -14.99 -3.73
C TYR A 12 -2.94 -14.67 -2.27
N GLU A 13 -3.10 -13.39 -1.97
CA GLU A 13 -3.76 -12.96 -0.73
C GLU A 13 -5.26 -13.17 -0.89
N VAL A 14 -5.90 -13.80 0.10
CA VAL A 14 -7.32 -14.17 0.04
C VAL A 14 -8.05 -13.57 1.23
N ARG A 15 -9.21 -12.97 0.98
CA ARG A 15 -10.01 -12.36 2.01
C ARG A 15 -11.50 -12.49 1.78
N ASN A 16 -12.23 -12.79 2.85
CA ASN A 16 -13.66 -12.61 2.98
C ASN A 16 -13.98 -12.12 4.42
N PRO A 17 -15.25 -11.93 4.81
CA PRO A 17 -15.59 -11.46 6.15
C PRO A 17 -15.12 -12.36 7.30
N TYR A 18 -14.82 -13.63 7.02
CA TYR A 18 -14.51 -14.65 8.03
C TYR A 18 -13.08 -15.16 7.94
N TYR A 19 -12.38 -14.88 6.84
CA TYR A 19 -11.07 -15.46 6.57
C TYR A 19 -10.12 -14.46 5.92
N LYS A 20 -8.87 -14.46 6.40
CA LYS A 20 -7.73 -13.77 5.80
C LYS A 20 -6.57 -14.76 5.73
N GLY A 21 -6.00 -14.96 4.56
CA GLY A 21 -4.88 -15.88 4.38
C GLY A 21 -4.16 -15.69 3.06
N CYS A 22 -3.19 -16.56 2.81
CA CYS A 22 -2.43 -16.58 1.58
C CYS A 22 -2.43 -17.99 1.00
N ILE A 23 -2.65 -18.09 -0.29
CA ILE A 23 -2.56 -19.34 -1.05
C ILE A 23 -1.24 -19.33 -1.82
N LYS A 24 -0.49 -20.41 -1.76
CA LYS A 24 0.86 -20.56 -2.31
C LYS A 24 1.86 -19.62 -1.64
N ASN A 25 2.80 -19.06 -2.39
CA ASN A 25 3.90 -18.27 -1.87
C ASN A 25 3.43 -16.89 -1.40
N LYS A 26 3.92 -16.46 -0.24
CA LYS A 26 3.76 -15.07 0.23
C LYS A 26 4.77 -14.18 -0.47
N ASP A 27 4.29 -13.07 -1.02
CA ASP A 27 5.14 -12.03 -1.61
C ASP A 27 4.36 -10.72 -1.73
N ILE A 28 5.05 -9.68 -2.15
CA ILE A 28 4.47 -8.38 -2.48
C ILE A 28 3.68 -8.46 -3.79
N SER A 29 2.77 -7.48 -3.97
CA SER A 29 2.09 -7.27 -5.25
C SER A 29 2.56 -5.95 -5.86
N LEU A 30 2.83 -5.95 -7.14
CA LEU A 30 3.28 -4.79 -7.89
C LEU A 30 2.33 -4.54 -9.05
N ILE A 31 1.75 -3.34 -9.09
CA ILE A 31 0.80 -2.91 -10.10
C ILE A 31 1.37 -1.67 -10.80
N PRO A 32 2.06 -1.84 -11.95
CA PRO A 32 2.55 -0.70 -12.72
C PRO A 32 1.40 0.07 -13.36
N GLN A 33 1.50 1.38 -13.40
CA GLN A 33 0.45 2.25 -13.95
C GLN A 33 0.40 2.21 -15.47
N SER A 34 1.55 2.09 -16.12
CA SER A 34 1.62 2.00 -17.58
C SER A 34 2.60 0.91 -18.01
N ARG A 35 2.29 0.28 -19.16
CA ARG A 35 3.21 -0.68 -19.77
C ARG A 35 4.33 0.10 -20.49
N GLY A 36 5.55 -0.10 -20.06
CA GLY A 36 6.75 0.37 -20.76
C GLY A 36 7.33 1.71 -20.32
N GLU A 37 6.65 2.48 -19.47
CA GLU A 37 7.20 3.71 -18.89
C GLU A 37 7.47 3.52 -17.40
N ALA A 38 8.73 3.72 -17.01
CA ALA A 38 9.13 3.71 -15.61
C ALA A 38 8.54 4.94 -14.91
N GLN A 39 7.77 4.73 -13.85
CA GLN A 39 7.28 5.81 -13.00
C GLN A 39 8.34 6.19 -11.96
N SER A 40 8.43 7.48 -11.66
CA SER A 40 9.30 8.00 -10.60
C SER A 40 8.66 7.90 -9.21
N ARG A 41 7.35 7.65 -9.14
CA ARG A 41 6.55 7.61 -7.92
C ARG A 41 5.96 6.25 -7.69
N VAL A 42 5.85 5.88 -6.42
CA VAL A 42 5.11 4.69 -5.98
C VAL A 42 4.24 5.03 -4.78
N CYS A 43 3.02 4.50 -4.78
CA CYS A 43 2.16 4.47 -3.60
C CYS A 43 2.26 3.08 -2.98
N LEU A 44 2.66 3.03 -1.71
CA LEU A 44 2.89 1.82 -0.94
C LEU A 44 1.73 1.59 0.03
N PHE A 45 1.17 0.40 0.01
CA PHE A 45 0.07 -0.04 0.88
C PHE A 45 0.47 -1.24 1.71
N GLU A 46 -0.04 -1.35 2.93
CA GLU A 46 0.21 -2.51 3.77
C GLU A 46 -0.57 -3.74 3.29
N GLY A 47 -1.85 -3.58 2.98
CA GLY A 47 -2.73 -4.64 2.50
C GLY A 47 -3.50 -4.26 1.22
N PHE A 48 -3.99 -5.27 0.50
CA PHE A 48 -4.70 -5.02 -0.76
C PHE A 48 -6.08 -4.36 -0.57
N MET A 49 -6.70 -4.47 0.61
CA MET A 49 -7.96 -3.76 0.90
C MET A 49 -7.74 -2.25 0.96
N ASP A 50 -6.61 -1.78 1.48
CA ASP A 50 -6.25 -0.36 1.48
C ASP A 50 -5.96 0.14 0.07
N PHE A 51 -5.29 -0.66 -0.74
CA PHE A 51 -5.08 -0.36 -2.17
C PHE A 51 -6.40 -0.22 -2.92
N LEU A 52 -7.34 -1.15 -2.73
CA LEU A 52 -8.67 -1.06 -3.36
C LEU A 52 -9.45 0.15 -2.84
N SER A 53 -9.32 0.48 -1.56
CA SER A 53 -9.92 1.69 -0.97
C SER A 53 -9.35 2.96 -1.60
N TYR A 54 -8.04 3.02 -1.81
CA TYR A 54 -7.38 4.11 -2.53
C TYR A 54 -7.92 4.29 -3.94
N LEU A 55 -8.07 3.21 -4.70
CA LEU A 55 -8.64 3.27 -6.05
C LEU A 55 -10.09 3.77 -6.04
N THR A 56 -10.89 3.38 -5.06
CA THR A 56 -12.26 3.86 -4.88
C THR A 56 -12.29 5.36 -4.59
N LEU A 57 -11.46 5.84 -3.65
CA LEU A 57 -11.33 7.27 -3.33
C LEU A 57 -10.84 8.08 -4.52
N LYS A 58 -9.94 7.52 -5.33
CA LYS A 58 -9.45 8.17 -6.54
C LYS A 58 -10.56 8.36 -7.60
N GLN A 59 -11.50 7.42 -7.70
CA GLN A 59 -12.67 7.55 -8.56
C GLN A 59 -13.64 8.66 -8.12
N THR A 60 -13.71 8.92 -6.81
CA THR A 60 -14.53 9.99 -6.23
C THR A 60 -13.80 11.33 -6.13
N ASP A 61 -12.58 11.41 -6.66
CA ASP A 61 -11.75 12.61 -6.70
C ASP A 61 -11.41 13.18 -5.30
N ASP A 62 -11.19 12.29 -4.33
CA ASP A 62 -10.77 12.66 -2.97
C ASP A 62 -9.31 13.15 -2.99
N SER A 63 -9.15 14.45 -3.26
CA SER A 63 -7.84 15.11 -3.36
C SER A 63 -7.13 15.25 -2.02
N ALA A 64 -7.81 15.02 -0.90
CA ALA A 64 -7.20 15.01 0.43
C ALA A 64 -6.34 13.75 0.65
N ILE A 65 -6.69 12.66 -0.01
CA ILE A 65 -6.04 11.36 0.11
C ILE A 65 -5.18 11.05 -1.12
N CYS A 66 -5.74 11.22 -2.32
CA CYS A 66 -5.16 10.70 -3.54
C CYS A 66 -4.17 11.67 -4.18
N ILE A 67 -3.04 11.13 -4.63
CA ILE A 67 -2.01 11.88 -5.34
C ILE A 67 -2.45 12.13 -6.77
N ASN A 68 -2.40 13.38 -7.19
CA ASN A 68 -2.70 13.77 -8.57
C ASN A 68 -1.41 13.74 -9.43
N ALA A 69 -0.76 12.58 -9.49
CA ALA A 69 0.39 12.32 -10.32
C ALA A 69 0.44 10.84 -10.71
N PRO A 70 1.02 10.46 -11.83
CA PRO A 70 1.21 9.06 -12.18
C PRO A 70 2.08 8.34 -11.15
N CYS A 71 1.61 7.21 -10.65
CA CYS A 71 2.31 6.38 -9.65
C CYS A 71 2.13 4.91 -9.98
N ASP A 72 3.18 4.12 -9.78
CA ASP A 72 3.01 2.69 -9.61
C ASP A 72 2.42 2.40 -8.24
N TYR A 73 1.85 1.22 -8.07
CA TYR A 73 1.32 0.75 -6.79
C TYR A 73 2.08 -0.48 -6.33
N LEU A 74 2.45 -0.50 -5.06
CA LEU A 74 3.07 -1.64 -4.40
C LEU A 74 2.28 -1.98 -3.14
N VAL A 75 1.85 -3.23 -3.03
CA VAL A 75 1.17 -3.74 -1.84
C VAL A 75 2.09 -4.72 -1.14
N MET A 76 2.41 -4.44 0.12
CA MET A 76 3.31 -5.29 0.91
C MET A 76 2.70 -6.66 1.21
N ASN A 77 1.37 -6.72 1.35
CA ASN A 77 0.60 -7.88 1.78
C ASN A 77 0.87 -8.32 3.23
N SER A 78 2.00 -7.95 3.79
CA SER A 78 2.37 -8.13 5.21
C SER A 78 3.59 -7.28 5.52
N VAL A 79 3.70 -6.77 6.75
CA VAL A 79 4.92 -6.09 7.23
C VAL A 79 6.15 -7.02 7.23
N SER A 80 5.92 -8.35 7.28
CA SER A 80 7.00 -9.34 7.14
C SER A 80 7.68 -9.32 5.77
N ASN A 81 7.04 -8.73 4.75
CA ASN A 81 7.61 -8.55 3.42
C ASN A 81 8.42 -7.25 3.27
N LEU A 82 8.73 -6.55 4.37
CA LEU A 82 9.44 -5.27 4.33
C LEU A 82 10.78 -5.38 3.59
N LYS A 83 11.59 -6.39 3.89
CA LYS A 83 12.89 -6.59 3.21
C LYS A 83 12.73 -6.71 1.69
N ARG A 84 11.73 -7.45 1.24
CA ARG A 84 11.40 -7.61 -0.17
C ARG A 84 10.91 -6.29 -0.78
N THR A 85 10.07 -5.56 -0.06
CA THR A 85 9.57 -4.24 -0.43
C THR A 85 10.71 -3.25 -0.65
N LEU A 86 11.66 -3.17 0.28
CA LEU A 86 12.81 -2.26 0.20
C LEU A 86 13.61 -2.46 -1.09
N THR A 87 13.79 -3.71 -1.54
CA THR A 87 14.49 -4.01 -2.79
C THR A 87 13.79 -3.38 -4.01
N TYR A 88 12.46 -3.35 -4.03
CA TYR A 88 11.69 -2.76 -5.13
C TYR A 88 11.57 -1.24 -5.04
N LEU A 89 11.65 -0.66 -3.84
CA LEU A 89 11.57 0.79 -3.67
C LEU A 89 12.77 1.55 -4.23
N GLN A 90 13.92 0.90 -4.40
CA GLN A 90 15.17 1.52 -4.88
C GLN A 90 15.02 2.26 -6.21
N LYS A 91 14.13 1.82 -7.08
CA LYS A 91 13.94 2.41 -8.41
C LYS A 91 13.07 3.67 -8.43
N TYR A 92 12.42 3.99 -7.30
CA TYR A 92 11.52 5.14 -7.22
C TYR A 92 12.20 6.35 -6.59
N THR A 93 11.91 7.53 -7.11
CA THR A 93 12.38 8.80 -6.55
C THR A 93 11.50 9.25 -5.39
N TYR A 94 10.19 9.00 -5.48
CA TYR A 94 9.21 9.44 -4.48
C TYR A 94 8.38 8.25 -4.01
N ILE A 95 8.32 8.07 -2.69
CA ILE A 95 7.62 6.96 -2.04
C ILE A 95 6.54 7.52 -1.14
N HIS A 96 5.29 7.22 -1.44
CA HIS A 96 4.12 7.64 -0.69
C HIS A 96 3.57 6.45 0.10
N CYS A 97 3.69 6.50 1.42
CA CYS A 97 3.35 5.40 2.33
C CYS A 97 1.94 5.57 2.88
N TYR A 98 1.03 4.72 2.42
CA TYR A 98 -0.34 4.56 2.94
C TYR A 98 -0.40 3.32 3.83
N LEU A 99 0.21 3.39 5.00
CA LEU A 99 0.31 2.26 5.94
C LEU A 99 -0.66 2.45 7.10
N ASP A 100 -0.83 1.40 7.91
CA ASP A 100 -1.71 1.42 9.07
C ASP A 100 -1.24 2.44 10.13
N ASN A 101 -2.19 3.08 10.80
CA ASN A 101 -1.95 3.98 11.93
C ASN A 101 -1.73 3.21 13.23
N ASP A 102 -0.81 2.25 13.21
CA ASP A 102 -0.37 1.49 14.38
C ASP A 102 1.16 1.48 14.49
N LEU A 103 1.69 0.85 15.55
CA LEU A 103 3.13 0.79 15.79
C LEU A 103 3.89 0.09 14.67
N ALA A 104 3.32 -0.93 14.05
CA ALA A 104 3.96 -1.67 12.98
C ALA A 104 4.06 -0.82 11.70
N GLY A 105 2.99 -0.15 11.34
CA GLY A 105 2.96 0.79 10.22
C GLY A 105 3.93 1.96 10.42
N GLN A 106 3.95 2.57 11.61
CA GLN A 106 4.87 3.66 11.95
C GLN A 106 6.33 3.25 11.84
N LYS A 107 6.72 2.11 12.44
CA LYS A 107 8.08 1.56 12.34
C LYS A 107 8.48 1.25 10.91
N THR A 108 7.53 0.79 10.10
CA THR A 108 7.77 0.52 8.68
C THR A 108 8.08 1.82 7.92
N VAL A 109 7.30 2.88 8.12
CA VAL A 109 7.58 4.20 7.54
C VAL A 109 8.94 4.73 7.99
N GLU A 110 9.25 4.64 9.29
CA GLU A 110 10.55 5.07 9.83
C GLU A 110 11.72 4.33 9.19
N THR A 111 11.58 3.02 9.00
CA THR A 111 12.61 2.19 8.34
C THR A 111 12.81 2.62 6.89
N ILE A 112 11.74 2.84 6.14
CA ILE A 112 11.80 3.30 4.75
C ILE A 112 12.40 4.71 4.68
N ALA A 113 11.99 5.62 5.54
CA ALA A 113 12.52 6.98 5.61
C ALA A 113 14.00 7.01 5.99
N GLY A 114 14.44 6.12 6.86
CA GLY A 114 15.85 5.97 7.21
C GLY A 114 16.72 5.55 6.03
N MET A 115 16.17 4.81 5.05
CA MET A 115 16.91 4.38 3.86
C MET A 115 16.83 5.39 2.70
N TYR A 116 15.68 6.03 2.49
CA TYR A 116 15.40 6.85 1.31
C TYR A 116 15.22 8.34 1.61
N GLY A 117 15.23 8.73 2.89
CA GLY A 117 15.30 10.11 3.32
C GLY A 117 14.09 10.97 2.94
N ARG A 118 14.38 12.16 2.37
CA ARG A 118 13.37 13.19 2.09
C ARG A 118 12.37 12.84 1.00
N CYS A 119 12.59 11.76 0.30
CA CYS A 119 11.69 11.30 -0.78
C CYS A 119 10.57 10.40 -0.29
N VAL A 120 10.45 10.20 1.03
CA VAL A 120 9.42 9.37 1.67
C VAL A 120 8.38 10.26 2.32
N TYR A 121 7.13 10.06 1.94
CA TYR A 121 5.96 10.78 2.44
C TYR A 121 5.08 9.83 3.24
N ASN A 122 4.85 10.17 4.51
CA ASN A 122 3.90 9.44 5.35
C ASN A 122 2.48 9.97 5.11
N GLU A 123 1.73 9.31 4.26
CA GLU A 123 0.36 9.70 3.91
C GLU A 123 -0.68 9.24 4.94
N SER A 124 -0.30 8.39 5.92
CA SER A 124 -1.22 7.94 6.95
C SER A 124 -1.79 9.07 7.82
N ASN A 125 -1.12 10.21 7.85
CA ASN A 125 -1.60 11.43 8.51
C ASN A 125 -2.89 11.97 7.89
N CYS A 126 -3.13 11.72 6.58
CA CYS A 126 -4.33 12.18 5.89
C CYS A 126 -5.59 11.46 6.36
N TYR A 127 -5.44 10.29 6.97
CA TYR A 127 -6.55 9.53 7.59
C TYR A 127 -6.30 9.29 9.09
N ALA A 128 -5.71 10.27 9.76
CA ALA A 128 -5.56 10.24 11.22
C ALA A 128 -6.93 10.04 11.91
N GLY A 129 -6.97 9.24 12.96
CA GLY A 129 -8.22 8.84 13.63
C GLY A 129 -8.90 7.59 13.04
N TYR A 130 -8.34 7.04 11.97
CA TYR A 130 -8.71 5.75 11.41
C TYR A 130 -7.52 4.79 11.49
N LYS A 131 -7.79 3.51 11.67
CA LYS A 131 -6.72 2.51 11.75
C LYS A 131 -5.95 2.42 10.42
N ASP A 132 -6.68 2.40 9.33
CA ASP A 132 -6.16 2.22 7.99
C ASP A 132 -7.04 2.95 6.96
N LEU A 133 -6.64 2.93 5.70
CA LEU A 133 -7.34 3.61 4.62
C LEU A 133 -8.71 2.97 4.32
N ASN A 134 -8.86 1.67 4.50
CA ASN A 134 -10.14 1.00 4.34
C ASN A 134 -11.15 1.43 5.41
N ASP A 135 -10.71 1.60 6.66
CA ASP A 135 -11.56 2.14 7.72
C ASP A 135 -11.93 3.61 7.47
N TYR A 136 -11.02 4.41 6.90
CA TYR A 136 -11.33 5.77 6.45
C TYR A 136 -12.44 5.78 5.39
N LEU A 137 -12.32 4.97 4.33
CA LEU A 137 -13.33 4.86 3.29
C LEU A 137 -14.70 4.45 3.85
N ARG A 138 -14.71 3.57 4.85
CA ARG A 138 -15.93 3.08 5.50
C ARG A 138 -16.49 4.03 6.57
N GLY A 139 -15.78 5.11 6.90
CA GLY A 139 -16.14 6.01 7.98
C GLY A 139 -16.06 5.40 9.38
N LYS A 140 -15.24 4.34 9.55
CA LYS A 140 -15.09 3.60 10.80
C LYS A 140 -13.93 4.14 11.63
N LYS A 141 -14.19 5.22 12.38
CA LYS A 141 -13.21 5.82 13.30
C LYS A 141 -12.78 4.86 14.42
N GLN A 142 -11.54 4.99 14.86
CA GLN A 142 -11.03 4.39 16.09
C GLN A 142 -11.65 5.03 17.33
#